data_b20adb45a185054bc29d24baa1c50635
#
_entry.id   b20adb45a185054bc29d24baa1c50635
#
_cell.length_a   1.000
_cell.length_b   1.000
_cell.length_c   1.000
_cell.angle_alpha   90.00
_cell.angle_beta   90.00
_cell.angle_gamma   90.00
#
_symmetry.space_group_name_H-M   'P 1'
#
loop_
_entity.id
_entity.type
_entity.pdbx_description
1 polymer ?
#
loop_
_entity_poly.entity_id
_entity_poly.type
_entity_poly.pdbx_seq_one_letter_code
_entity_poly.pdbx_strand_id
1 'polypeptide(L)'
;VFVNGRLMKEYFGGYLPVVVDVTNALKWGEDNVIAVWADNSDDPSYPPGKAQDVLDFTYFGGIYRDCWLVAHNPVFITDPNFEDEVAGGGLFVAYDKVSDASAEVLLKAHLRNDSRKTFTGVVEYELQQPDGTQVAFQNDKIQVHPGKAVTSKDKITVKNPLLWSPETPTLYNLIVRIRDHEGKVVDGYRRRIGIRSVEFKGKDGFWLNGRPYEEPLIGAN
;
A
#
# COMPACT_ATOMS: atom_id res chain seq x y z
N VAL A 1 -8.52 -0.99 -20.58
CA VAL A 1 -8.13 -2.37 -20.29
C VAL A 1 -9.24 -3.30 -20.75
N PHE A 2 -8.86 -4.32 -21.52
CA PHE A 2 -9.78 -5.34 -22.00
C PHE A 2 -9.31 -6.71 -21.49
N VAL A 3 -10.24 -7.58 -21.17
CA VAL A 3 -9.99 -8.99 -20.85
C VAL A 3 -10.92 -9.86 -21.69
N ASN A 4 -10.33 -10.79 -22.47
CA ASN A 4 -11.05 -11.68 -23.37
C ASN A 4 -12.01 -10.92 -24.34
N GLY A 5 -11.58 -9.76 -24.81
CA GLY A 5 -12.36 -8.88 -25.70
C GLY A 5 -13.42 -8.01 -25.02
N ARG A 6 -13.63 -8.14 -23.70
CA ARG A 6 -14.55 -7.32 -22.92
C ARG A 6 -13.84 -6.11 -22.34
N LEU A 7 -14.39 -4.91 -22.51
CA LEU A 7 -13.92 -3.70 -21.84
C LEU A 7 -14.18 -3.81 -20.33
N MET A 8 -13.12 -3.76 -19.53
CA MET A 8 -13.19 -3.85 -18.08
C MET A 8 -13.05 -2.50 -17.41
N LYS A 9 -12.16 -1.65 -17.89
CA LYS A 9 -11.95 -0.31 -17.34
C LYS A 9 -11.43 0.66 -18.39
N GLU A 10 -11.99 1.86 -18.39
CA GLU A 10 -11.45 3.04 -19.03
C GLU A 10 -10.98 4.00 -17.94
N TYR A 11 -9.83 4.62 -18.14
CA TYR A 11 -9.22 5.51 -17.16
C TYR A 11 -8.57 6.68 -17.88
N PHE A 12 -8.88 7.89 -17.45
CA PHE A 12 -8.37 9.13 -17.99
C PHE A 12 -7.47 9.80 -16.94
N GLY A 13 -6.23 10.07 -17.32
CA GLY A 13 -5.20 10.63 -16.47
C GLY A 13 -3.90 9.83 -16.52
N GLY A 14 -2.85 10.37 -15.93
CA GLY A 14 -1.53 9.76 -15.90
C GLY A 14 -1.05 9.46 -14.49
N TYR A 15 0.01 8.65 -14.38
CA TYR A 15 0.84 8.43 -13.18
C TYR A 15 0.20 7.68 -12.01
N LEU A 16 -1.10 7.41 -12.02
CA LEU A 16 -1.75 6.61 -10.99
C LEU A 16 -1.93 5.15 -11.44
N PRO A 17 -1.92 4.19 -10.51
CA PRO A 17 -2.22 2.80 -10.82
C PRO A 17 -3.64 2.63 -11.35
N VAL A 18 -3.79 1.81 -12.39
CA VAL A 18 -5.10 1.35 -12.88
C VAL A 18 -5.36 -0.02 -12.31
N VAL A 19 -6.24 -0.11 -11.32
CA VAL A 19 -6.63 -1.38 -10.69
C VAL A 19 -8.02 -1.76 -11.17
N VAL A 20 -8.19 -3.04 -11.53
CA VAL A 20 -9.45 -3.56 -12.06
C VAL A 20 -9.67 -4.99 -11.61
N ASP A 21 -10.87 -5.27 -11.10
CA ASP A 21 -11.30 -6.64 -10.82
C ASP A 21 -11.69 -7.34 -12.14
N VAL A 22 -10.98 -8.40 -12.47
CA VAL A 22 -11.17 -9.19 -13.68
C VAL A 22 -11.78 -10.57 -13.42
N THR A 23 -12.13 -10.88 -12.18
CA THR A 23 -12.60 -12.19 -11.71
C THR A 23 -13.70 -12.77 -12.60
N ASN A 24 -14.70 -11.95 -12.96
CA ASN A 24 -15.85 -12.36 -13.76
C ASN A 24 -15.60 -12.39 -15.27
N ALA A 25 -14.40 -11.97 -15.72
CA ALA A 25 -14.02 -11.97 -17.14
C ALA A 25 -13.02 -13.07 -17.46
N LEU A 26 -12.46 -13.74 -16.44
CA LEU A 26 -11.49 -14.81 -16.61
C LEU A 26 -12.19 -16.13 -16.96
N LYS A 27 -11.53 -16.89 -17.84
CA LYS A 27 -11.82 -18.29 -18.14
C LYS A 27 -10.90 -19.15 -17.30
N TRP A 28 -11.43 -19.77 -16.28
CA TRP A 28 -10.64 -20.58 -15.34
C TRP A 28 -10.16 -21.87 -15.98
N GLY A 29 -8.84 -22.13 -15.89
CA GLY A 29 -8.21 -23.30 -16.49
C GLY A 29 -7.95 -23.20 -17.99
N GLU A 30 -8.14 -22.02 -18.59
CA GLU A 30 -7.91 -21.73 -19.99
C GLU A 30 -6.97 -20.54 -20.18
N ASP A 31 -6.52 -20.31 -21.41
CA ASP A 31 -5.77 -19.12 -21.78
C ASP A 31 -6.67 -17.88 -21.74
N ASN A 32 -6.15 -16.81 -21.17
CA ASN A 32 -6.81 -15.52 -21.09
C ASN A 32 -5.96 -14.44 -21.77
N VAL A 33 -6.62 -13.54 -22.49
CA VAL A 33 -5.97 -12.43 -23.19
C VAL A 33 -6.29 -11.13 -22.47
N ILE A 34 -5.26 -10.42 -22.03
CA ILE A 34 -5.35 -9.06 -21.50
C ILE A 34 -4.79 -8.12 -22.55
N ALA A 35 -5.59 -7.14 -22.98
CA ALA A 35 -5.16 -6.10 -23.91
C ALA A 35 -5.33 -4.72 -23.25
N VAL A 36 -4.30 -3.89 -23.40
CA VAL A 36 -4.31 -2.52 -22.89
C VAL A 36 -4.14 -1.58 -24.08
N TRP A 37 -5.08 -0.66 -24.24
CA TRP A 37 -4.91 0.46 -25.15
C TRP A 37 -4.51 1.68 -24.32
N ALA A 38 -3.33 2.22 -24.59
CA ALA A 38 -2.82 3.43 -23.98
C ALA A 38 -2.68 4.50 -25.06
N ASP A 39 -3.25 5.66 -24.80
CA ASP A 39 -3.19 6.84 -25.67
C ASP A 39 -2.61 7.99 -24.85
N ASN A 40 -1.56 8.63 -25.35
CA ASN A 40 -0.91 9.80 -24.76
C ASN A 40 -1.01 11.03 -25.64
N SER A 41 -2.01 11.09 -26.51
CA SER A 41 -2.34 12.31 -27.26
C SER A 41 -2.63 13.46 -26.31
N ASP A 42 -2.30 14.68 -26.76
CA ASP A 42 -2.60 15.89 -25.99
C ASP A 42 -4.10 16.08 -25.85
N ASP A 43 -4.59 16.11 -24.62
CA ASP A 43 -5.97 16.41 -24.28
C ASP A 43 -6.02 17.36 -23.07
N PRO A 44 -6.53 18.60 -23.24
CA PRO A 44 -6.59 19.57 -22.14
C PRO A 44 -7.60 19.18 -21.05
N SER A 45 -8.44 18.19 -21.28
CA SER A 45 -9.47 17.72 -20.31
C SER A 45 -8.87 16.84 -19.21
N TYR A 46 -7.68 16.29 -19.43
CA TYR A 46 -7.02 15.36 -18.49
C TYR A 46 -5.67 15.91 -18.02
N PRO A 47 -5.20 15.55 -16.79
CA PRO A 47 -3.85 15.85 -16.38
C PRO A 47 -2.78 15.25 -17.32
N PRO A 48 -1.76 16.03 -17.69
CA PRO A 48 -1.35 17.34 -17.16
C PRO A 48 -2.14 18.53 -17.70
N GLY A 49 -3.07 18.35 -18.66
CA GLY A 49 -3.94 19.42 -19.16
C GLY A 49 -3.27 20.44 -20.08
N LYS A 50 -2.06 20.14 -20.55
CA LYS A 50 -1.26 20.97 -21.45
C LYS A 50 -0.61 20.08 -22.51
N ALA A 51 -0.38 20.66 -23.69
CA ALA A 51 0.36 19.99 -24.75
C ALA A 51 1.83 19.77 -24.36
N GLN A 52 2.47 18.75 -24.90
CA GLN A 52 3.85 18.37 -24.56
C GLN A 52 4.87 19.45 -24.94
N ASP A 53 4.60 20.26 -25.95
CA ASP A 53 5.47 21.33 -26.42
C ASP A 53 5.52 22.55 -25.47
N VAL A 54 4.59 22.62 -24.51
CA VAL A 54 4.53 23.70 -23.50
C VAL A 54 4.83 23.22 -22.08
N LEU A 55 5.13 21.93 -21.90
CA LEU A 55 5.52 21.35 -20.62
C LEU A 55 7.03 21.44 -20.44
N ASP A 56 7.47 21.61 -19.20
CA ASP A 56 8.87 21.59 -18.78
C ASP A 56 9.37 20.18 -18.43
N PHE A 57 8.55 19.15 -18.66
CA PHE A 57 8.90 17.74 -18.51
C PHE A 57 8.26 16.89 -19.62
N THR A 58 8.87 15.77 -19.92
CA THR A 58 8.35 14.79 -20.88
C THR A 58 7.51 13.75 -20.16
N TYR A 59 6.31 13.45 -20.67
CA TYR A 59 5.55 12.30 -20.23
C TYR A 59 5.51 11.22 -21.31
N PHE A 60 5.68 9.99 -20.86
CA PHE A 60 5.76 8.82 -21.74
C PHE A 60 4.40 8.18 -21.87
N GLY A 61 4.07 7.70 -23.08
CA GLY A 61 2.88 6.90 -23.31
C GLY A 61 3.12 5.42 -23.04
N GLY A 62 2.03 4.67 -23.07
CA GLY A 62 2.08 3.23 -22.90
C GLY A 62 2.21 2.79 -21.43
N ILE A 63 2.68 1.56 -21.25
CA ILE A 63 2.91 0.96 -19.93
C ILE A 63 4.37 1.19 -19.57
N TYR A 64 4.66 2.09 -18.65
CA TYR A 64 6.03 2.43 -18.23
C TYR A 64 6.40 1.87 -16.85
N ARG A 65 5.47 1.19 -16.17
CA ARG A 65 5.68 0.47 -14.91
C ARG A 65 5.09 -0.92 -14.98
N ASP A 66 5.30 -1.69 -13.91
CA ASP A 66 4.91 -3.09 -13.83
C ASP A 66 3.40 -3.31 -13.97
N CYS A 67 3.06 -4.46 -14.59
CA CYS A 67 1.71 -5.00 -14.57
C CYS A 67 1.67 -6.24 -13.68
N TRP A 68 0.68 -6.31 -12.82
CA TRP A 68 0.50 -7.40 -11.88
C TRP A 68 -0.87 -8.05 -12.05
N LEU A 69 -0.90 -9.37 -12.12
CA LEU A 69 -2.11 -10.14 -11.89
C LEU A 69 -2.06 -10.67 -10.46
N VAL A 70 -2.95 -10.17 -9.61
CA VAL A 70 -3.03 -10.56 -8.20
C VAL A 70 -4.19 -11.50 -8.00
N ALA A 71 -3.92 -12.68 -7.45
CA ALA A 71 -4.94 -13.62 -7.02
C ALA A 71 -4.90 -13.75 -5.49
N HIS A 72 -6.06 -13.66 -4.85
CA HIS A 72 -6.20 -13.81 -3.40
C HIS A 72 -7.38 -14.70 -3.04
N ASN A 73 -7.47 -15.10 -1.79
CA ASN A 73 -8.65 -15.75 -1.26
C ASN A 73 -9.84 -14.78 -1.18
N PRO A 74 -11.09 -15.28 -1.05
CA PRO A 74 -12.23 -14.39 -0.87
C PRO A 74 -12.18 -13.49 0.37
N VAL A 75 -11.33 -13.79 1.34
CA VAL A 75 -11.01 -12.89 2.47
C VAL A 75 -9.59 -12.41 2.32
N PHE A 76 -9.40 -11.11 2.20
CA PHE A 76 -8.12 -10.51 1.82
C PHE A 76 -7.94 -9.10 2.37
N ILE A 77 -6.69 -8.63 2.38
CA ILE A 77 -6.35 -7.23 2.62
C ILE A 77 -6.58 -6.48 1.30
N THR A 78 -7.37 -5.41 1.34
CA THR A 78 -7.80 -4.68 0.15
C THR A 78 -6.66 -3.95 -0.56
N ASP A 79 -6.85 -3.67 -1.85
CA ASP A 79 -5.99 -2.73 -2.56
C ASP A 79 -6.49 -1.29 -2.31
N PRO A 80 -5.62 -0.36 -1.82
CA PRO A 80 -6.04 1.00 -1.47
C PRO A 80 -6.53 1.82 -2.66
N ASN A 81 -6.05 1.53 -3.89
CA ASN A 81 -6.47 2.26 -5.09
C ASN A 81 -7.79 1.72 -5.66
N PHE A 82 -8.15 0.48 -5.34
CA PHE A 82 -9.39 -0.15 -5.79
C PHE A 82 -10.55 0.13 -4.83
N GLU A 83 -10.29 0.06 -3.53
CA GLU A 83 -11.33 0.20 -2.50
C GLU A 83 -11.79 1.64 -2.29
N ASP A 84 -11.01 2.64 -2.71
CA ASP A 84 -11.30 4.08 -2.63
C ASP A 84 -11.60 4.57 -1.19
N GLU A 85 -10.98 3.94 -0.19
CA GLU A 85 -11.06 4.34 1.20
C GLU A 85 -9.96 5.36 1.53
N VAL A 86 -10.34 6.58 1.87
CA VAL A 86 -9.41 7.68 2.16
C VAL A 86 -8.53 7.35 3.38
N ALA A 87 -7.21 7.27 3.17
CA ALA A 87 -6.20 6.93 4.19
C ALA A 87 -6.55 5.67 5.01
N GLY A 88 -7.20 4.70 4.39
CA GLY A 88 -7.76 3.55 5.10
C GLY A 88 -7.78 2.24 4.35
N GLY A 89 -7.76 2.22 3.02
CA GLY A 89 -7.70 1.00 2.23
C GLY A 89 -6.34 0.32 2.32
N GLY A 90 -6.29 -1.00 2.20
CA GLY A 90 -5.06 -1.78 2.25
C GLY A 90 -4.38 -1.79 3.61
N LEU A 91 -3.06 -1.73 3.60
CA LEU A 91 -2.23 -1.64 4.80
C LEU A 91 -1.70 -0.22 4.95
N PHE A 92 -2.07 0.44 6.05
CA PHE A 92 -1.62 1.78 6.41
C PHE A 92 -0.72 1.72 7.65
N VAL A 93 0.41 2.43 7.59
CA VAL A 93 1.41 2.49 8.67
C VAL A 93 1.72 3.95 8.98
N ALA A 94 1.66 4.31 10.25
CA ALA A 94 2.08 5.60 10.76
C ALA A 94 2.95 5.43 12.01
N TYR A 95 3.60 6.49 12.41
CA TYR A 95 4.49 6.48 13.59
C TYR A 95 4.08 7.56 14.57
N ASP A 96 4.21 7.27 15.86
CA ASP A 96 3.98 8.21 16.95
C ASP A 96 5.07 8.07 18.01
N LYS A 97 5.31 9.12 18.78
CA LYS A 97 6.27 9.17 19.90
C LYS A 97 7.64 8.61 19.52
N VAL A 98 8.12 8.96 18.35
CA VAL A 98 9.41 8.48 17.83
C VAL A 98 10.56 9.15 18.55
N SER A 99 11.42 8.34 19.15
CA SER A 99 12.66 8.74 19.81
C SER A 99 13.72 7.63 19.73
N ASP A 100 14.96 7.90 20.13
CA ASP A 100 16.00 6.88 20.20
C ASP A 100 15.66 5.76 21.22
N ALA A 101 14.86 6.07 22.24
CA ALA A 101 14.48 5.11 23.28
C ALA A 101 13.28 4.24 22.90
N SER A 102 12.34 4.79 22.15
CA SER A 102 11.14 4.06 21.73
C SER A 102 10.43 4.72 20.55
N ALA A 103 9.63 3.94 19.84
CA ALA A 103 8.69 4.41 18.83
C ALA A 103 7.39 3.61 18.87
N GLU A 104 6.27 4.25 18.61
CA GLU A 104 4.98 3.59 18.38
C GLU A 104 4.74 3.46 16.88
N VAL A 105 4.53 2.23 16.40
CA VAL A 105 4.14 1.93 15.02
C VAL A 105 2.64 1.67 15.02
N LEU A 106 1.88 2.57 14.41
CA LEU A 106 0.44 2.49 14.30
C LEU A 106 0.07 1.76 13.01
N LEU A 107 -0.75 0.73 13.13
CA LEU A 107 -1.09 -0.19 12.05
C LEU A 107 -2.59 -0.18 11.78
N LYS A 108 -2.97 -0.15 10.50
CA LYS A 108 -4.34 -0.40 10.06
C LYS A 108 -4.29 -1.35 8.88
N ALA A 109 -5.08 -2.42 8.93
CA ALA A 109 -5.30 -3.32 7.82
C ALA A 109 -6.79 -3.32 7.47
N HIS A 110 -7.13 -2.88 6.28
CA HIS A 110 -8.49 -2.92 5.76
C HIS A 110 -8.71 -4.24 5.04
N LEU A 111 -9.71 -5.00 5.50
CA LEU A 111 -9.99 -6.36 5.04
C LEU A 111 -11.40 -6.42 4.48
N ARG A 112 -11.58 -7.25 3.46
CA ARG A 112 -12.87 -7.51 2.82
C ARG A 112 -13.15 -9.00 2.75
N ASN A 113 -14.43 -9.35 2.83
CA ASN A 113 -14.91 -10.72 2.68
C ASN A 113 -15.89 -10.81 1.50
N ASP A 114 -15.43 -11.31 0.38
CA ASP A 114 -16.24 -11.56 -0.82
C ASP A 114 -16.82 -12.98 -0.86
N SER A 115 -16.62 -13.77 0.22
CA SER A 115 -17.25 -15.08 0.34
C SER A 115 -18.73 -14.97 0.75
N ARG A 116 -19.43 -16.10 0.68
CA ARG A 116 -20.84 -16.19 1.10
C ARG A 116 -21.05 -16.50 2.59
N LYS A 117 -19.97 -16.67 3.34
CA LYS A 117 -20.00 -17.03 4.77
C LYS A 117 -19.32 -15.96 5.61
N THR A 118 -19.78 -15.75 6.83
CA THR A 118 -19.08 -14.94 7.81
C THR A 118 -17.70 -15.55 8.07
N PHE A 119 -16.66 -14.73 7.94
CA PHE A 119 -15.31 -15.10 8.30
C PHE A 119 -15.03 -14.72 9.76
N THR A 120 -14.40 -15.62 10.49
CA THR A 120 -13.87 -15.37 11.84
C THR A 120 -12.43 -15.81 11.87
N GLY A 121 -11.55 -14.97 12.36
CA GLY A 121 -10.12 -15.25 12.36
C GLY A 121 -9.33 -14.20 13.11
N VAL A 122 -8.04 -14.11 12.79
CA VAL A 122 -7.13 -13.14 13.39
C VAL A 122 -6.31 -12.45 12.31
N VAL A 123 -5.99 -11.17 12.54
CA VAL A 123 -4.94 -10.45 11.83
C VAL A 123 -3.71 -10.46 12.71
N GLU A 124 -2.61 -10.96 12.18
CA GLU A 124 -1.31 -10.96 12.85
C GLU A 124 -0.44 -9.86 12.25
N TYR A 125 0.26 -9.13 13.12
CA TYR A 125 1.26 -8.13 12.78
C TYR A 125 2.58 -8.53 13.39
N GLU A 126 3.55 -8.85 12.56
CA GLU A 126 4.90 -9.21 12.95
C GLU A 126 5.88 -8.17 12.43
N LEU A 127 6.71 -7.61 13.31
CA LEU A 127 7.76 -6.67 12.95
C LEU A 127 9.12 -7.32 13.15
N GLN A 128 9.94 -7.33 12.10
CA GLN A 128 11.28 -7.87 12.09
C GLN A 128 12.30 -6.80 11.74
N GLN A 129 13.49 -6.88 12.38
CA GLN A 129 14.66 -6.11 11.95
C GLN A 129 15.15 -6.53 10.56
N PRO A 130 16.10 -5.78 9.94
CA PRO A 130 16.65 -6.14 8.64
C PRO A 130 17.28 -7.54 8.57
N ASP A 131 17.83 -8.02 9.68
CA ASP A 131 18.43 -9.35 9.83
C ASP A 131 17.40 -10.49 10.00
N GLY A 132 16.11 -10.15 10.08
CA GLY A 132 15.02 -11.10 10.28
C GLY A 132 14.65 -11.35 11.75
N THR A 133 15.36 -10.76 12.70
CA THR A 133 15.02 -10.88 14.12
C THR A 133 13.67 -10.25 14.41
N GLN A 134 12.74 -11.04 14.96
CA GLN A 134 11.42 -10.55 15.37
C GLN A 134 11.58 -9.63 16.60
N VAL A 135 11.12 -8.38 16.47
CA VAL A 135 11.17 -7.39 17.56
C VAL A 135 9.82 -7.14 18.20
N ALA A 136 8.74 -7.46 17.47
CA ALA A 136 7.38 -7.34 18.01
C ALA A 136 6.41 -8.25 17.27
N PHE A 137 5.33 -8.63 17.97
CA PHE A 137 4.21 -9.37 17.44
C PHE A 137 2.93 -8.92 18.13
N GLN A 138 1.87 -8.70 17.34
CA GLN A 138 0.52 -8.41 17.81
C GLN A 138 -0.49 -9.19 17.00
N ASN A 139 -1.67 -9.40 17.55
CA ASN A 139 -2.79 -9.97 16.82
C ASN A 139 -4.12 -9.34 17.26
N ASP A 140 -5.05 -9.25 16.32
CA ASP A 140 -6.40 -8.74 16.52
C ASP A 140 -7.41 -9.76 16.00
N LYS A 141 -8.44 -10.06 16.82
CA LYS A 141 -9.54 -10.96 16.42
C LYS A 141 -10.52 -10.20 15.56
N ILE A 142 -10.87 -10.79 14.44
CA ILE A 142 -11.79 -10.18 13.48
C ILE A 142 -12.96 -11.08 13.15
N GLN A 143 -14.08 -10.43 12.83
CA GLN A 143 -15.24 -11.04 12.20
C GLN A 143 -15.67 -10.17 11.02
N VAL A 144 -15.78 -10.76 9.84
CA VAL A 144 -16.14 -10.06 8.60
C VAL A 144 -17.33 -10.77 7.95
N HIS A 145 -18.46 -10.08 7.86
CA HIS A 145 -19.67 -10.62 7.23
C HIS A 145 -19.54 -10.65 5.70
N PRO A 146 -20.33 -11.49 5.00
CA PRO A 146 -20.34 -11.56 3.54
C PRO A 146 -20.54 -10.20 2.88
N GLY A 147 -19.71 -9.87 1.89
CA GLY A 147 -19.73 -8.61 1.14
C GLY A 147 -19.42 -7.37 1.97
N LYS A 148 -18.84 -7.53 3.18
CA LYS A 148 -18.46 -6.42 4.07
C LYS A 148 -16.96 -6.32 4.21
N ALA A 149 -16.54 -5.12 4.62
CA ALA A 149 -15.17 -4.82 5.00
C ALA A 149 -15.09 -4.41 6.47
N VAL A 150 -13.91 -4.61 7.06
CA VAL A 150 -13.56 -4.16 8.42
C VAL A 150 -12.13 -3.64 8.42
N THR A 151 -11.82 -2.75 9.37
CA THR A 151 -10.44 -2.31 9.60
C THR A 151 -9.96 -2.83 10.94
N SER A 152 -8.98 -3.73 10.90
CA SER A 152 -8.17 -4.08 12.07
C SER A 152 -7.21 -2.94 12.36
N LYS A 153 -7.05 -2.60 13.64
CA LYS A 153 -6.16 -1.53 14.10
C LYS A 153 -5.33 -2.05 15.26
N ASP A 154 -4.03 -1.85 15.17
CA ASP A 154 -3.13 -2.22 16.26
C ASP A 154 -1.97 -1.23 16.40
N LYS A 155 -1.24 -1.37 17.50
CA LYS A 155 -0.08 -0.55 17.83
C LYS A 155 1.05 -1.39 18.37
N ILE A 156 2.21 -1.26 17.76
CA ILE A 156 3.44 -1.90 18.19
C ILE A 156 4.35 -0.85 18.82
N THR A 157 4.86 -1.13 20.03
CA THR A 157 5.91 -0.33 20.65
C THR A 157 7.26 -1.00 20.41
N VAL A 158 8.15 -0.30 19.73
CA VAL A 158 9.53 -0.75 19.48
C VAL A 158 10.46 -0.03 20.45
N LYS A 159 11.20 -0.79 21.24
CA LYS A 159 12.25 -0.26 22.15
C LYS A 159 13.56 -0.13 21.40
N ASN A 160 14.29 0.98 21.64
CA ASN A 160 15.58 1.29 20.99
C ASN A 160 15.51 1.05 19.47
N PRO A 161 14.59 1.73 18.76
CA PRO A 161 14.39 1.48 17.34
C PRO A 161 15.61 1.92 16.54
N LEU A 162 15.91 1.17 15.47
CA LEU A 162 16.83 1.61 14.42
C LEU A 162 16.08 2.62 13.54
N LEU A 163 16.27 3.90 13.83
CA LEU A 163 15.57 4.96 13.12
C LEU A 163 16.09 5.09 11.69
N TRP A 164 15.15 5.34 10.77
CA TRP A 164 15.50 5.60 9.39
C TRP A 164 15.96 7.06 9.22
N SER A 165 17.04 7.24 8.48
CA SER A 165 17.46 8.53 7.93
C SER A 165 18.05 8.30 6.53
N PRO A 166 18.30 9.36 5.72
CA PRO A 166 19.02 9.22 4.45
C PRO A 166 20.41 8.59 4.61
N GLU A 167 21.13 8.89 5.69
CA GLU A 167 22.47 8.38 6.01
C GLU A 167 22.42 6.92 6.50
N THR A 168 21.35 6.56 7.19
CA THR A 168 21.12 5.22 7.71
C THR A 168 19.72 4.74 7.35
N PRO A 169 19.47 4.34 6.09
CA PRO A 169 18.14 4.02 5.58
C PRO A 169 17.66 2.64 6.05
N THR A 170 17.63 2.43 7.36
CA THR A 170 17.22 1.17 7.98
C THR A 170 15.74 0.89 7.75
N LEU A 171 15.44 -0.30 7.23
CA LEU A 171 14.07 -0.73 6.94
C LEU A 171 13.76 -2.02 7.68
N TYR A 172 12.72 -1.98 8.50
CA TYR A 172 12.10 -3.15 9.10
C TYR A 172 11.22 -3.90 8.09
N ASN A 173 11.03 -5.20 8.30
CA ASN A 173 10.02 -5.99 7.61
C ASN A 173 8.75 -6.04 8.47
N LEU A 174 7.70 -5.43 8.00
CA LEU A 174 6.36 -5.62 8.54
C LEU A 174 5.67 -6.74 7.77
N ILE A 175 5.28 -7.79 8.47
CA ILE A 175 4.56 -8.93 7.92
C ILE A 175 3.16 -8.93 8.53
N VAL A 176 2.14 -8.88 7.69
CA VAL A 176 0.73 -8.95 8.10
C VAL A 176 0.14 -10.22 7.52
N ARG A 177 -0.56 -11.01 8.34
CA ARG A 177 -1.23 -12.25 7.92
C ARG A 177 -2.65 -12.27 8.43
N ILE A 178 -3.55 -12.76 7.59
CA ILE A 178 -4.90 -13.14 8.02
C ILE A 178 -4.90 -14.65 8.22
N ARG A 179 -5.31 -15.11 9.41
CA ARG A 179 -5.53 -16.53 9.68
C ARG A 179 -6.99 -16.81 9.96
N ASP A 180 -7.46 -17.94 9.47
CA ASP A 180 -8.78 -18.47 9.82
C ASP A 180 -8.79 -19.11 11.21
N HIS A 181 -9.95 -19.65 11.60
CA HIS A 181 -10.15 -20.31 12.90
C HIS A 181 -9.37 -21.62 13.07
N GLU A 182 -8.87 -22.20 11.97
CA GLU A 182 -8.00 -23.39 11.98
C GLU A 182 -6.52 -23.00 12.02
N GLY A 183 -6.20 -21.70 12.01
CA GLY A 183 -4.84 -21.17 12.02
C GLY A 183 -4.16 -21.13 10.63
N LYS A 184 -4.88 -21.45 9.56
CA LYS A 184 -4.37 -21.39 8.19
C LYS A 184 -4.28 -19.94 7.73
N VAL A 185 -3.16 -19.57 7.10
CA VAL A 185 -3.02 -18.27 6.46
C VAL A 185 -3.88 -18.23 5.20
N VAL A 186 -4.79 -17.27 5.14
CA VAL A 186 -5.68 -17.05 4.00
C VAL A 186 -5.24 -15.89 3.12
N ASP A 187 -4.56 -14.89 3.71
CA ASP A 187 -3.95 -13.79 2.97
C ASP A 187 -2.80 -13.16 3.77
N GLY A 188 -1.96 -12.37 3.12
CA GLY A 188 -0.91 -11.64 3.81
C GLY A 188 -0.09 -10.70 2.94
N TYR A 189 0.55 -9.75 3.61
CA TYR A 189 1.44 -8.76 3.02
C TYR A 189 2.76 -8.69 3.75
N ARG A 190 3.82 -8.42 3.00
CA ARG A 190 5.12 -8.03 3.53
C ARG A 190 5.48 -6.64 2.98
N ARG A 191 5.80 -5.73 3.89
CA ARG A 191 6.24 -4.37 3.54
C ARG A 191 7.50 -4.00 4.30
N ARG A 192 8.40 -3.31 3.61
CA ARG A 192 9.53 -2.65 4.29
C ARG A 192 9.07 -1.29 4.78
N ILE A 193 9.35 -0.97 6.03
CA ILE A 193 8.95 0.28 6.67
C ILE A 193 10.16 0.90 7.38
N GLY A 194 10.31 2.22 7.30
CA GLY A 194 11.36 2.96 7.99
C GLY A 194 10.77 3.78 9.13
N ILE A 195 11.10 3.44 10.39
CA ILE A 195 10.59 4.16 11.56
C ILE A 195 11.27 5.52 11.64
N ARG A 196 10.49 6.59 11.54
CA ARG A 196 10.97 7.97 11.60
C ARG A 196 9.87 8.93 12.02
N SER A 197 10.26 10.12 12.49
CA SER A 197 9.39 11.29 12.59
C SER A 197 9.88 12.40 11.67
N VAL A 198 8.94 13.15 11.11
CA VAL A 198 9.19 14.28 10.21
C VAL A 198 8.37 15.45 10.69
N GLU A 199 9.00 16.60 10.89
CA GLU A 199 8.35 17.81 11.32
C GLU A 199 8.86 19.02 10.54
N PHE A 200 7.96 19.93 10.16
CA PHE A 200 8.31 21.25 9.62
C PHE A 200 7.98 22.30 10.67
N LYS A 201 9.00 22.95 11.23
CA LYS A 201 8.87 23.90 12.34
C LYS A 201 8.97 25.36 11.89
N GLY A 202 8.40 25.68 10.73
CA GLY A 202 8.40 27.04 10.18
C GLY A 202 9.82 27.55 9.96
N LYS A 203 10.19 28.65 10.62
CA LYS A 203 11.54 29.25 10.51
C LYS A 203 12.68 28.36 11.04
N ASP A 204 12.34 27.39 11.89
CA ASP A 204 13.31 26.45 12.45
C ASP A 204 13.55 25.24 11.53
N GLY A 205 12.93 25.25 10.33
CA GLY A 205 13.20 24.33 9.24
C GLY A 205 12.64 22.92 9.40
N PHE A 206 13.29 21.99 8.71
CA PHE A 206 12.95 20.58 8.67
C PHE A 206 13.64 19.81 9.81
N TRP A 207 12.87 18.96 10.49
CA TRP A 207 13.33 18.12 11.59
C TRP A 207 13.08 16.66 11.26
N LEU A 208 14.11 15.85 11.47
CA LEU A 208 14.05 14.40 11.31
C LEU A 208 14.40 13.74 12.65
N ASN A 209 13.56 12.82 13.10
CA ASN A 209 13.74 12.06 14.36
C ASN A 209 13.98 12.98 15.58
N GLY A 210 13.21 14.09 15.64
CA GLY A 210 13.29 15.03 16.74
C GLY A 210 14.52 15.95 16.75
N ARG A 211 15.33 15.97 15.69
CA ARG A 211 16.54 16.81 15.56
C ARG A 211 16.44 17.69 14.30
N PRO A 212 17.01 18.91 14.32
CA PRO A 212 17.16 19.70 13.11
C PRO A 212 17.93 18.90 12.05
N TYR A 213 17.47 18.94 10.82
CA TYR A 213 18.15 18.30 9.69
C TYR A 213 18.85 19.39 8.88
N GLU A 214 20.19 19.41 8.96
CA GLU A 214 21.01 20.52 8.44
C GLU A 214 21.30 20.38 6.95
N GLU A 215 21.21 19.16 6.40
CA GLU A 215 21.44 18.91 4.98
C GLU A 215 20.31 19.49 4.12
N PRO A 216 20.61 20.06 2.96
CA PRO A 216 19.60 20.61 2.08
C PRO A 216 18.67 19.52 1.55
N LEU A 217 17.37 19.78 1.61
CA LEU A 217 16.39 18.93 0.95
C LEU A 217 16.41 19.23 -0.56
N ILE A 218 16.81 18.24 -1.34
CA ILE A 218 16.86 18.34 -2.80
C ILE A 218 15.64 17.64 -3.37
N GLY A 219 14.85 18.37 -4.14
CA GLY A 219 13.73 17.85 -4.91
C GLY A 219 14.06 17.75 -6.40
N ALA A 220 13.39 16.83 -7.08
CA ALA A 220 13.41 16.72 -8.52
C ALA A 220 11.98 16.49 -9.05
N ASN A 221 11.70 17.04 -10.20
CA ASN A 221 10.46 16.80 -10.94
C ASN A 221 10.69 15.74 -12.03
#